data_add87e95a9ca6d189088a62934518ec7
#
_entry.id   add87e95a9ca6d189088a62934518ec7
#
_cell.length_a   1.000
_cell.length_b   1.000
_cell.length_c   1.000
_cell.angle_alpha   90.00
_cell.angle_beta   90.00
_cell.angle_gamma   90.00
#
_symmetry.space_group_name_H-M   'P 1'
#
loop_
_entity.id
_entity.type
_entity.pdbx_description
1 polymer ?
#
loop_
_entity_poly.entity_id
_entity_poly.type
_entity_poly.pdbx_seq_one_letter_code
_entity_poly.pdbx_strand_id
1 'polypeptide(L)'
;LIAFTFAFVHEVREIVLQPLSAWTEDVNADCAIALTGGPNRVREGFDLLSKRNVLKLIVSGVNPQAELRNILPVWPYYGDLHEQDVILDRRSRTTYGNAQQSLPLVEALHCRDAVLITSRVHMYRALKTFRAQFPVGYAIVPYAVAGTIEPPSWDEISVEALKSLFYSLWAY
;
A
#
# COMPACT_ATOMS: atom_id res chain seq x y z
N LEU A 1 -23.49 -20.50 8.56
CA LEU A 1 -22.54 -20.36 9.65
C LEU A 1 -21.18 -21.01 9.30
N ILE A 2 -21.16 -22.31 8.99
CA ILE A 2 -19.94 -23.07 8.66
C ILE A 2 -19.14 -22.41 7.53
N ALA A 3 -19.76 -22.04 6.42
CA ALA A 3 -19.09 -21.39 5.29
C ALA A 3 -18.44 -20.03 5.68
N PHE A 4 -19.09 -19.25 6.50
CA PHE A 4 -18.54 -17.99 7.02
C PHE A 4 -17.32 -18.24 7.91
N THR A 5 -17.38 -19.22 8.80
CA THR A 5 -16.25 -19.60 9.64
C THR A 5 -15.04 -20.03 8.81
N PHE A 6 -15.26 -20.85 7.79
CA PHE A 6 -14.20 -21.25 6.86
C PHE A 6 -13.58 -20.06 6.12
N ALA A 7 -14.39 -19.16 5.59
CA ALA A 7 -13.93 -17.96 4.92
C ALA A 7 -13.14 -17.05 5.87
N PHE A 8 -13.63 -16.85 7.08
CA PHE A 8 -12.93 -16.03 8.09
C PHE A 8 -11.57 -16.63 8.48
N VAL A 9 -11.51 -17.93 8.75
CA VAL A 9 -10.26 -18.62 9.08
C VAL A 9 -9.26 -18.54 7.92
N HIS A 10 -9.74 -18.66 6.67
CA HIS A 10 -8.90 -18.47 5.49
C HIS A 10 -8.31 -17.06 5.44
N GLU A 11 -9.11 -16.00 5.58
CA GLU A 11 -8.63 -14.62 5.58
C GLU A 11 -7.60 -14.36 6.70
N VAL A 12 -7.88 -14.86 7.93
CA VAL A 12 -6.94 -14.76 9.06
C VAL A 12 -5.61 -15.44 8.72
N ARG A 13 -5.64 -16.64 8.16
CA ARG A 13 -4.43 -17.37 7.75
C ARG A 13 -3.63 -16.57 6.72
N GLU A 14 -4.27 -16.08 5.68
CA GLU A 14 -3.58 -15.30 4.63
C GLU A 14 -2.96 -14.01 5.17
N ILE A 15 -3.62 -13.33 6.10
CA ILE A 15 -3.08 -12.13 6.77
C ILE A 15 -1.84 -12.49 7.61
N VAL A 16 -1.91 -13.56 8.41
CA VAL A 16 -0.81 -13.99 9.29
C VAL A 16 0.42 -14.43 8.49
N LEU A 17 0.19 -15.05 7.33
CA LEU A 17 1.27 -15.55 6.46
C LEU A 17 1.94 -14.45 5.63
N GLN A 18 1.43 -13.20 5.65
CA GLN A 18 2.10 -12.12 4.91
C GLN A 18 3.52 -11.89 5.46
N PRO A 19 4.57 -11.97 4.62
CA PRO A 19 5.93 -11.66 5.06
C PRO A 19 6.09 -10.16 5.31
N LEU A 20 7.03 -9.80 6.17
CA LEU A 20 7.60 -8.45 6.19
C LEU A 20 8.62 -8.36 5.06
N SER A 21 8.43 -7.41 4.15
CA SER A 21 9.32 -7.21 3.00
C SER A 21 10.25 -6.02 3.19
N ALA A 22 9.84 -5.04 4.01
CA ALA A 22 10.65 -3.88 4.30
C ALA A 22 12.00 -4.29 4.90
N TRP A 23 13.10 -3.80 4.29
CA TRP A 23 14.50 -4.05 4.65
C TRP A 23 15.04 -5.46 4.41
N THR A 24 14.23 -6.39 3.91
CA THR A 24 14.65 -7.77 3.64
C THR A 24 14.76 -8.08 2.15
N GLU A 25 14.18 -7.27 1.28
CA GLU A 25 14.14 -7.49 -0.16
C GLU A 25 14.61 -6.25 -0.93
N ASP A 26 15.50 -6.46 -1.90
CA ASP A 26 15.82 -5.46 -2.90
C ASP A 26 14.70 -5.44 -3.94
N VAL A 27 13.85 -4.42 -3.84
CA VAL A 27 12.71 -4.22 -4.75
C VAL A 27 13.05 -3.09 -5.71
N ASN A 28 12.83 -3.32 -7.00
CA ASN A 28 12.94 -2.31 -8.04
C ASN A 28 11.67 -2.29 -8.88
N ALA A 29 11.14 -1.11 -9.15
CA ALA A 29 9.97 -0.92 -10.01
C ALA A 29 9.94 0.50 -10.59
N ASP A 30 9.10 0.73 -11.61
CA ASP A 30 8.93 2.08 -12.16
C ASP A 30 8.25 3.00 -11.13
N CYS A 31 7.27 2.51 -10.37
CA CYS A 31 6.52 3.29 -9.38
C CYS A 31 6.42 2.61 -8.01
N ALA A 32 6.27 3.42 -6.97
CA ALA A 32 5.76 2.96 -5.67
C ALA A 32 4.40 3.59 -5.37
N ILE A 33 3.51 2.83 -4.74
CA ILE A 33 2.21 3.29 -4.24
C ILE A 33 2.20 3.07 -2.73
N ALA A 34 2.35 4.14 -1.95
CA ALA A 34 2.34 4.09 -0.50
C ALA A 34 0.94 4.45 0.02
N LEU A 35 0.30 3.51 0.71
CA LEU A 35 -1.01 3.73 1.31
C LEU A 35 -0.88 4.43 2.65
N THR A 36 -1.52 5.58 2.82
CA THR A 36 -1.55 6.31 4.09
C THR A 36 -2.36 5.57 5.18
N GLY A 37 -2.42 6.15 6.37
CA GLY A 37 -3.22 5.62 7.49
C GLY A 37 -2.48 4.66 8.41
N GLY A 38 -1.16 4.61 8.35
CA GLY A 38 -0.31 3.87 9.29
C GLY A 38 1.14 4.34 9.26
N PRO A 39 1.90 4.02 10.32
CA PRO A 39 3.29 4.47 10.46
C PRO A 39 4.18 3.86 9.38
N ASN A 40 5.31 4.50 9.14
CA ASN A 40 6.42 4.06 8.30
C ASN A 40 6.15 3.87 6.80
N ARG A 41 4.90 3.69 6.35
CA ARG A 41 4.58 3.37 4.95
C ARG A 41 5.05 4.45 3.98
N VAL A 42 4.76 5.69 4.29
CA VAL A 42 5.16 6.83 3.45
C VAL A 42 6.67 7.01 3.49
N ARG A 43 7.28 6.86 4.66
CA ARG A 43 8.73 6.93 4.82
C ARG A 43 9.44 5.88 3.96
N GLU A 44 9.00 4.63 3.99
CA GLU A 44 9.57 3.57 3.13
C GLU A 44 9.43 3.89 1.64
N GLY A 45 8.31 4.51 1.23
CA GLY A 45 8.16 5.00 -0.14
C GLY A 45 9.22 6.03 -0.52
N PHE A 46 9.52 6.97 0.38
CA PHE A 46 10.59 7.95 0.17
C PHE A 46 11.97 7.31 0.21
N ASP A 47 12.20 6.32 1.07
CA ASP A 47 13.47 5.59 1.13
C ASP A 47 13.72 4.82 -0.18
N LEU A 48 12.70 4.17 -0.76
CA LEU A 48 12.81 3.53 -2.07
C LEU A 48 13.08 4.55 -3.19
N LEU A 49 12.41 5.70 -3.16
CA LEU A 49 12.62 6.75 -4.15
C LEU A 49 14.02 7.36 -4.04
N SER A 50 14.51 7.63 -2.83
CA SER A 50 15.86 8.18 -2.60
C SER A 50 16.99 7.25 -3.03
N LYS A 51 16.78 5.95 -2.88
CA LYS A 51 17.71 4.91 -3.33
C LYS A 51 17.60 4.60 -4.84
N ARG A 52 16.69 5.27 -5.54
CA ARG A 52 16.35 5.01 -6.95
C ARG A 52 15.87 3.57 -7.23
N ASN A 53 15.36 2.90 -6.22
CA ASN A 53 14.65 1.63 -6.37
C ASN A 53 13.31 1.80 -7.10
N VAL A 54 12.74 3.00 -7.02
CA VAL A 54 11.57 3.41 -7.80
C VAL A 54 11.82 4.80 -8.41
N LEU A 55 11.18 5.10 -9.52
CA LEU A 55 11.33 6.37 -10.23
C LEU A 55 10.28 7.39 -9.82
N LYS A 56 9.10 6.96 -9.40
CA LYS A 56 7.98 7.79 -8.96
C LYS A 56 7.34 7.21 -7.70
N LEU A 57 6.86 8.11 -6.83
CA LEU A 57 6.15 7.75 -5.62
C LEU A 57 4.74 8.34 -5.63
N ILE A 58 3.72 7.50 -5.57
CA ILE A 58 2.33 7.87 -5.36
C ILE A 58 2.00 7.66 -3.88
N VAL A 59 1.68 8.74 -3.16
CA VAL A 59 1.18 8.66 -1.79
C VAL A 59 -0.33 8.72 -1.85
N SER A 60 -1.00 7.59 -1.63
CA SER A 60 -2.44 7.44 -1.83
C SER A 60 -3.22 7.56 -0.52
N GLY A 61 -4.34 8.30 -0.56
CA GLY A 61 -5.20 8.53 0.59
C GLY A 61 -4.74 9.69 1.49
N VAL A 62 -4.09 10.68 0.91
CA VAL A 62 -3.59 11.86 1.65
C VAL A 62 -4.75 12.79 2.02
N ASN A 63 -4.66 13.42 3.20
CA ASN A 63 -5.62 14.45 3.57
C ASN A 63 -5.66 15.55 2.48
N PRO A 64 -6.84 15.99 2.04
CA PRO A 64 -6.97 17.00 0.97
C PRO A 64 -6.18 18.29 1.20
N GLN A 65 -5.96 18.67 2.45
CA GLN A 65 -5.25 19.89 2.83
C GLN A 65 -3.76 19.67 3.10
N ALA A 66 -3.28 18.42 3.12
CA ALA A 66 -1.89 18.13 3.40
C ALA A 66 -1.00 18.47 2.20
N GLU A 67 0.11 19.15 2.49
CA GLU A 67 1.21 19.37 1.56
C GLU A 67 2.31 18.34 1.79
N LEU A 68 3.24 18.24 0.86
CA LEU A 68 4.36 17.29 0.95
C LEU A 68 5.15 17.45 2.25
N ARG A 69 5.43 18.68 2.66
CA ARG A 69 6.12 19.01 3.92
C ARG A 69 5.37 18.58 5.18
N ASN A 70 4.04 18.44 5.11
CA ASN A 70 3.25 17.93 6.24
C ASN A 70 3.36 16.41 6.35
N ILE A 71 3.57 15.74 5.23
CA ILE A 71 3.64 14.27 5.13
C ILE A 71 5.05 13.79 5.47
N LEU A 72 6.06 14.51 5.01
CA LEU A 72 7.46 14.25 5.28
C LEU A 72 8.17 15.56 5.71
N PRO A 73 8.13 15.93 7.00
CA PRO A 73 8.78 17.15 7.50
C PRO A 73 10.29 17.21 7.22
N VAL A 74 10.93 16.05 7.06
CA VAL A 74 12.35 15.93 6.73
C VAL A 74 12.63 15.97 5.22
N TRP A 75 11.64 16.27 4.39
CA TRP A 75 11.76 16.37 2.94
C TRP A 75 13.01 17.12 2.44
N PRO A 76 13.35 18.31 2.98
CA PRO A 76 14.52 19.06 2.50
C PRO A 76 15.86 18.34 2.72
N TYR A 77 15.88 17.32 3.56
CA TYR A 77 17.10 16.57 3.93
C TYR A 77 17.20 15.20 3.22
N TYR A 78 16.23 14.87 2.34
CA TYR A 78 16.23 13.61 1.58
C TYR A 78 17.10 13.64 0.32
N GLY A 79 18.08 14.56 0.23
CA GLY A 79 19.02 14.63 -0.88
C GLY A 79 18.41 15.11 -2.19
N ASP A 80 18.79 14.47 -3.30
CA ASP A 80 18.42 14.88 -4.66
C ASP A 80 17.00 14.49 -5.09
N LEU A 81 16.05 14.33 -4.16
CA LEU A 81 14.67 14.05 -4.51
C LEU A 81 13.99 15.26 -5.12
N HIS A 82 13.34 15.05 -6.25
CA HIS A 82 12.56 16.08 -6.90
C HIS A 82 11.09 15.99 -6.52
N GLU A 83 10.47 17.11 -6.17
CA GLU A 83 9.04 17.14 -5.81
C GLU A 83 8.14 16.60 -6.92
N GLN A 84 8.53 16.78 -8.18
CA GLN A 84 7.85 16.23 -9.37
C GLN A 84 7.82 14.70 -9.44
N ASP A 85 8.63 14.01 -8.62
CA ASP A 85 8.65 12.55 -8.56
C ASP A 85 7.69 12.00 -7.51
N VAL A 86 7.02 12.90 -6.77
CA VAL A 86 6.06 12.55 -5.72
C VAL A 86 4.66 13.06 -6.07
N ILE A 87 3.72 12.15 -6.16
CA ILE A 87 2.32 12.44 -6.46
C ILE A 87 1.46 12.19 -5.23
N LEU A 88 0.69 13.19 -4.81
CA LEU A 88 -0.21 13.10 -3.67
C LEU A 88 -1.65 12.86 -4.16
N ASP A 89 -2.15 11.63 -3.99
CA ASP A 89 -3.57 11.34 -4.21
C ASP A 89 -4.38 11.76 -2.99
N ARG A 90 -5.19 12.80 -3.15
CA ARG A 90 -6.06 13.41 -2.14
C ARG A 90 -7.53 12.99 -2.25
N ARG A 91 -7.88 12.13 -3.19
CA ARG A 91 -9.27 11.73 -3.48
C ARG A 91 -9.67 10.46 -2.75
N SER A 92 -8.72 9.58 -2.52
CA SER A 92 -8.96 8.27 -1.91
C SER A 92 -9.21 8.36 -0.41
N ARG A 93 -10.18 7.60 0.07
CA ARG A 93 -10.50 7.46 1.51
C ARG A 93 -10.67 6.02 1.94
N THR A 94 -10.62 5.09 1.02
CA THR A 94 -10.81 3.65 1.24
C THR A 94 -9.76 2.89 0.43
N THR A 95 -9.50 1.62 0.77
CA THR A 95 -8.57 0.80 0.01
C THR A 95 -9.02 0.62 -1.45
N TYR A 96 -10.33 0.51 -1.68
CA TYR A 96 -10.89 0.47 -3.03
C TYR A 96 -10.64 1.78 -3.78
N GLY A 97 -10.91 2.92 -3.14
CA GLY A 97 -10.61 4.24 -3.69
C GLY A 97 -9.12 4.42 -3.99
N ASN A 98 -8.23 3.93 -3.10
CA ASN A 98 -6.80 3.96 -3.33
C ASN A 98 -6.44 3.23 -4.64
N ALA A 99 -6.95 2.02 -4.85
CA ALA A 99 -6.71 1.26 -6.07
C ALA A 99 -7.26 1.98 -7.31
N GLN A 100 -8.52 2.46 -7.26
CA GLN A 100 -9.16 3.18 -8.36
C GLN A 100 -8.43 4.48 -8.76
N GLN A 101 -7.94 5.26 -7.78
CA GLN A 101 -7.24 6.51 -8.06
C GLN A 101 -5.78 6.27 -8.45
N SER A 102 -5.15 5.20 -7.98
CA SER A 102 -3.76 4.88 -8.34
C SER A 102 -3.64 4.39 -9.78
N LEU A 103 -4.63 3.68 -10.32
CA LEU A 103 -4.58 3.16 -11.70
C LEU A 103 -4.33 4.27 -12.74
N PRO A 104 -5.15 5.32 -12.86
CA PRO A 104 -4.90 6.37 -13.84
C PRO A 104 -3.59 7.14 -13.59
N LEU A 105 -3.10 7.16 -12.35
CA LEU A 105 -1.82 7.79 -12.02
C LEU A 105 -0.65 6.97 -12.56
N VAL A 106 -0.62 5.65 -12.35
CA VAL A 106 0.45 4.80 -12.91
C VAL A 106 0.42 4.78 -14.43
N GLU A 107 -0.76 4.86 -15.06
CA GLU A 107 -0.91 4.98 -16.51
C GLU A 107 -0.35 6.32 -17.03
N ALA A 108 -0.71 7.44 -16.40
CA ALA A 108 -0.21 8.77 -16.75
C ALA A 108 1.30 8.92 -16.57
N LEU A 109 1.86 8.21 -15.60
CA LEU A 109 3.30 8.17 -15.32
C LEU A 109 4.05 7.12 -16.15
N HIS A 110 3.33 6.37 -16.99
CA HIS A 110 3.87 5.28 -17.81
C HIS A 110 4.60 4.18 -17.00
N CYS A 111 4.13 3.89 -15.78
CA CYS A 111 4.71 2.84 -14.95
C CYS A 111 4.25 1.46 -15.45
N ARG A 112 5.20 0.58 -15.74
CA ARG A 112 4.93 -0.79 -16.21
C ARG A 112 4.68 -1.75 -15.06
N ASP A 113 5.15 -1.37 -13.87
CA ASP A 113 5.03 -2.12 -12.64
C ASP A 113 4.96 -1.17 -11.45
N ALA A 114 4.53 -1.67 -10.30
CA ALA A 114 4.44 -0.88 -9.08
C ALA A 114 4.73 -1.69 -7.83
N VAL A 115 5.42 -1.08 -6.88
CA VAL A 115 5.55 -1.57 -5.51
C VAL A 115 4.39 -1.04 -4.69
N LEU A 116 3.60 -1.92 -4.08
CA LEU A 116 2.51 -1.55 -3.17
C LEU A 116 3.02 -1.57 -1.74
N ILE A 117 3.05 -0.41 -1.10
CA ILE A 117 3.59 -0.23 0.25
C ILE A 117 2.44 -0.04 1.24
N THR A 118 2.33 -0.96 2.20
CA THR A 118 1.38 -0.84 3.30
C THR A 118 1.84 -1.71 4.49
N SER A 119 1.11 -1.68 5.62
CA SER A 119 1.47 -2.55 6.75
C SER A 119 1.20 -4.02 6.44
N ARG A 120 1.97 -4.90 7.07
CA ARG A 120 1.85 -6.35 6.95
C ARG A 120 0.40 -6.83 7.09
N VAL A 121 -0.29 -6.39 8.14
CA VAL A 121 -1.68 -6.80 8.42
C VAL A 121 -2.65 -6.37 7.31
N HIS A 122 -2.41 -5.19 6.75
CA HIS A 122 -3.26 -4.62 5.68
C HIS A 122 -2.91 -5.18 4.29
N MET A 123 -1.71 -5.74 4.09
CA MET A 123 -1.18 -6.10 2.78
C MET A 123 -2.09 -7.06 2.01
N TYR A 124 -2.58 -8.09 2.66
CA TYR A 124 -3.44 -9.09 2.01
C TYR A 124 -4.66 -8.46 1.34
N ARG A 125 -5.44 -7.65 2.09
CA ARG A 125 -6.62 -6.97 1.57
C ARG A 125 -6.26 -5.92 0.51
N ALA A 126 -5.20 -5.15 0.74
CA ALA A 126 -4.75 -4.15 -0.22
C ALA A 126 -4.36 -4.78 -1.56
N LEU A 127 -3.51 -5.81 -1.53
CA LEU A 127 -3.04 -6.50 -2.74
C LEU A 127 -4.20 -7.12 -3.53
N LYS A 128 -5.14 -7.76 -2.83
CA LYS A 128 -6.35 -8.34 -3.42
C LYS A 128 -7.21 -7.27 -4.12
N THR A 129 -7.40 -6.11 -3.45
CA THR A 129 -8.15 -4.98 -4.02
C THR A 129 -7.45 -4.38 -5.24
N PHE A 130 -6.15 -4.18 -5.17
CA PHE A 130 -5.38 -3.61 -6.29
C PHE A 130 -5.38 -4.54 -7.50
N ARG A 131 -5.17 -5.84 -7.30
CA ARG A 131 -5.23 -6.84 -8.39
C ARG A 131 -6.59 -6.92 -9.07
N ALA A 132 -7.67 -6.66 -8.33
CA ALA A 132 -9.02 -6.65 -8.89
C ALA A 132 -9.31 -5.39 -9.73
N GLN A 133 -8.63 -4.27 -9.47
CA GLN A 133 -8.84 -2.99 -10.15
C GLN A 133 -7.83 -2.74 -11.27
N PHE A 134 -6.66 -3.36 -11.21
CA PHE A 134 -5.60 -3.18 -12.21
C PHE A 134 -5.75 -4.18 -13.37
N PRO A 135 -5.21 -3.86 -14.55
CA PRO A 135 -5.25 -4.78 -15.69
C PRO A 135 -4.62 -6.13 -15.36
N VAL A 136 -5.19 -7.19 -15.93
CA VAL A 136 -4.64 -8.54 -15.78
C VAL A 136 -3.19 -8.57 -16.28
N GLY A 137 -2.29 -9.04 -15.42
CA GLY A 137 -0.86 -9.12 -15.74
C GLY A 137 -0.05 -7.87 -15.36
N TYR A 138 -0.69 -6.79 -14.87
CA TYR A 138 0.07 -5.68 -14.29
C TYR A 138 0.83 -6.13 -13.04
N ALA A 139 2.14 -5.94 -13.03
CA ALA A 139 2.99 -6.41 -11.95
C ALA A 139 2.86 -5.48 -10.73
N ILE A 140 2.28 -6.02 -9.64
CA ILE A 140 2.19 -5.35 -8.35
C ILE A 140 3.01 -6.15 -7.34
N VAL A 141 4.11 -5.57 -6.87
CA VAL A 141 5.02 -6.18 -5.91
C VAL A 141 4.61 -5.74 -4.50
N PRO A 142 4.24 -6.65 -3.60
CA PRO A 142 3.92 -6.28 -2.23
C PRO A 142 5.17 -5.88 -1.45
N TYR A 143 5.10 -4.76 -0.73
CA TYR A 143 6.16 -4.30 0.17
C TYR A 143 5.55 -3.98 1.53
N ALA A 144 5.53 -5.00 2.38
CA ALA A 144 4.90 -4.94 3.69
C ALA A 144 5.84 -4.34 4.74
N VAL A 145 5.41 -3.26 5.37
CA VAL A 145 6.13 -2.62 6.47
C VAL A 145 5.60 -3.10 7.82
N ALA A 146 6.46 -3.04 8.84
CA ALA A 146 6.05 -3.31 10.22
C ALA A 146 4.96 -2.33 10.67
N GLY A 147 4.01 -2.84 11.42
CA GLY A 147 2.99 -2.03 12.07
C GLY A 147 3.52 -1.31 13.30
N THR A 148 2.61 -0.72 14.08
CA THR A 148 2.95 -0.10 15.39
C THR A 148 3.34 -1.17 16.42
N ILE A 149 2.73 -2.35 16.31
CA ILE A 149 2.96 -3.51 17.17
C ILE A 149 3.34 -4.69 16.29
N GLU A 150 4.45 -5.35 16.59
CA GLU A 150 4.88 -6.60 15.94
C GLU A 150 5.23 -7.65 17.01
N PRO A 151 4.67 -8.85 16.92
CA PRO A 151 3.65 -9.30 15.96
C PRO A 151 2.31 -8.58 16.14
N PRO A 152 1.48 -8.47 15.08
CA PRO A 152 0.20 -7.80 15.15
C PRO A 152 -0.74 -8.50 16.15
N SER A 153 -1.58 -7.71 16.81
CA SER A 153 -2.56 -8.23 17.78
C SER A 153 -3.66 -9.04 17.08
N TRP A 154 -4.28 -9.97 17.79
CA TRP A 154 -5.41 -10.74 17.29
C TRP A 154 -6.61 -9.87 16.93
N ASP A 155 -6.79 -8.73 17.61
CA ASP A 155 -7.85 -7.76 17.32
C ASP A 155 -7.61 -7.11 15.95
N GLU A 156 -6.38 -6.67 15.68
CA GLU A 156 -6.01 -6.11 14.36
C GLU A 156 -6.22 -7.11 13.23
N ILE A 157 -5.75 -8.35 13.41
CA ILE A 157 -5.91 -9.43 12.43
C ILE A 157 -7.39 -9.71 12.18
N SER A 158 -8.20 -9.83 13.24
CA SER A 158 -9.62 -10.14 13.14
C SER A 158 -10.39 -9.03 12.44
N VAL A 159 -10.10 -7.77 12.75
CA VAL A 159 -10.72 -6.61 12.10
C VAL A 159 -10.34 -6.55 10.62
N GLU A 160 -9.09 -6.80 10.28
CA GLU A 160 -8.68 -6.82 8.87
C GLU A 160 -9.27 -8.01 8.10
N ALA A 161 -9.41 -9.18 8.73
CA ALA A 161 -10.08 -10.33 8.13
C ALA A 161 -11.56 -10.04 7.82
N LEU A 162 -12.28 -9.41 8.76
CA LEU A 162 -13.67 -8.98 8.54
C LEU A 162 -13.78 -7.95 7.42
N LYS A 163 -12.88 -6.96 7.38
CA LYS A 163 -12.83 -5.98 6.29
C LYS A 163 -12.55 -6.66 4.95
N SER A 164 -11.63 -7.62 4.89
CA SER A 164 -11.31 -8.34 3.68
C SER A 164 -12.51 -9.16 3.17
N LEU A 165 -13.23 -9.85 4.05
CA LEU A 165 -14.48 -10.53 3.70
C LEU A 165 -15.53 -9.57 3.17
N PHE A 166 -15.71 -8.42 3.82
CA PHE A 166 -16.65 -7.40 3.36
C PHE A 166 -16.29 -6.91 1.95
N TYR A 167 -15.02 -6.64 1.68
CA TYR A 167 -14.54 -6.25 0.35
C TYR A 167 -14.78 -7.35 -0.69
N SER A 168 -14.67 -8.62 -0.32
CA SER A 168 -14.93 -9.76 -1.21
C SER A 168 -16.38 -9.83 -1.70
N LEU A 169 -17.32 -9.17 -1.02
CA LEU A 169 -18.72 -9.17 -1.41
C LEU A 169 -19.07 -8.13 -2.49
N TRP A 170 -18.26 -7.08 -2.66
CA TRP A 170 -18.64 -5.98 -3.55
C TRP A 170 -17.48 -5.32 -4.32
N ALA A 171 -16.23 -5.55 -3.94
CA ALA A 171 -15.09 -4.85 -4.53
C ALA A 171 -14.25 -5.73 -5.50
N TYR A 172 -14.52 -7.04 -5.54
CA TYR A 172 -13.80 -8.01 -6.37
C TYR A 172 -14.71 -8.72 -7.37
#